data_a13603850a9f913fa4da777c745f5608
#
_entry.id   a13603850a9f913fa4da777c745f5608
#
_cell.length_a   1.000
_cell.length_b   1.000
_cell.length_c   1.000
_cell.angle_alpha   90.00
_cell.angle_beta   90.00
_cell.angle_gamma   90.00
#
_symmetry.space_group_name_H-M   'P 1'
#
loop_
_entity.id
_entity.type
_entity.pdbx_description
1 polymer ?
#
loop_
_entity_poly.entity_id
_entity_poly.type
_entity_poly.pdbx_seq_one_letter_code
_entity_poly.pdbx_strand_id
1 'polypeptide(L)'
;TPISLRDVAMVEVLYASGARVAELCGLDLSDIDYERQTIRVLGKGNKERTIPLGNPAMKALKTWLKDGRDTLKNTQSENAVFLGARGKRIDQRTVRTVVYIALQAVEGIERMGPHALRHSAATHLLEGGADLRTVQEILGHASLATTQIYTHVSTERLQKAFKQAHPRA
;
A
#
# COMPACT_ATOMS: atom_id res chain seq x y z
N THR A 1 0.17 11.10 11.82
CA THR A 1 1.62 10.87 11.93
C THR A 1 2.23 10.64 10.56
N PRO A 2 3.54 10.86 10.39
CA PRO A 2 4.21 10.53 9.13
C PRO A 2 4.01 9.07 8.71
N ILE A 3 4.08 8.15 9.64
CA ILE A 3 3.89 6.71 9.37
C ILE A 3 2.46 6.43 8.88
N SER A 4 1.46 7.06 9.46
CA SER A 4 0.07 6.90 9.02
C SER A 4 -0.13 7.40 7.59
N LEU A 5 0.45 8.56 7.26
CA LEU A 5 0.39 9.11 5.91
C LEU A 5 1.06 8.18 4.89
N ARG A 6 2.21 7.61 5.27
CA ARG A 6 2.92 6.62 4.46
C ARG A 6 2.02 5.42 4.18
N ASP A 7 1.46 4.85 5.23
CA ASP A 7 0.68 3.61 5.13
C ASP A 7 -0.56 3.79 4.27
N VAL A 8 -1.27 4.91 4.43
CA VAL A 8 -2.41 5.24 3.57
C VAL A 8 -1.96 5.37 2.11
N ALA A 9 -0.88 6.08 1.85
CA ALA A 9 -0.37 6.26 0.49
C ALA A 9 0.03 4.94 -0.14
N MET A 10 0.72 4.06 0.59
CA MET A 10 1.12 2.76 0.08
C MET A 10 -0.07 1.90 -0.33
N VAL A 11 -1.07 1.83 0.53
CA VAL A 11 -2.27 1.03 0.27
C VAL A 11 -3.04 1.58 -0.92
N GLU A 12 -3.21 2.91 -0.99
CA GLU A 12 -3.90 3.56 -2.10
C GLU A 12 -3.17 3.32 -3.43
N VAL A 13 -1.85 3.43 -3.44
CA VAL A 13 -1.04 3.19 -4.63
C VAL A 13 -1.09 1.73 -5.05
N LEU A 14 -0.96 0.80 -4.12
CA LEU A 14 -1.06 -0.63 -4.43
C LEU A 14 -2.42 -1.01 -5.00
N TYR A 15 -3.48 -0.50 -4.39
CA TYR A 15 -4.84 -0.75 -4.83
C TYR A 15 -5.10 -0.18 -6.23
N ALA A 16 -4.70 1.06 -6.46
CA ALA A 16 -4.92 1.74 -7.74
C ALA A 16 -4.09 1.14 -8.87
N SER A 17 -2.85 0.72 -8.58
CA SER A 17 -1.92 0.29 -9.61
C SER A 17 -1.91 -1.22 -9.85
N GLY A 18 -2.27 -2.01 -8.85
CA GLY A 18 -2.07 -3.46 -8.90
C GLY A 18 -0.60 -3.86 -8.91
N ALA A 19 0.29 -2.95 -8.49
CA ALA A 19 1.72 -3.22 -8.42
C ALA A 19 2.04 -4.29 -7.37
N ARG A 20 3.16 -4.96 -7.58
CA ARG A 20 3.69 -5.92 -6.60
C ARG A 20 4.35 -5.18 -5.45
N VAL A 21 4.41 -5.82 -4.30
CA VAL A 21 5.07 -5.26 -3.11
C VAL A 21 6.52 -4.85 -3.43
N ALA A 22 7.26 -5.70 -4.12
CA ALA A 22 8.63 -5.39 -4.51
C ALA A 22 8.74 -4.17 -5.41
N GLU A 23 7.79 -4.01 -6.33
CA GLU A 23 7.74 -2.85 -7.23
C GLU A 23 7.47 -1.56 -6.47
N LEU A 24 6.58 -1.61 -5.49
CA LEU A 24 6.31 -0.47 -4.62
C LEU A 24 7.55 -0.06 -3.83
N CYS A 25 8.25 -1.04 -3.24
CA CYS A 25 9.47 -0.77 -2.48
C CYS A 25 10.55 -0.14 -3.35
N GLY A 26 10.62 -0.52 -4.62
CA GLY A 26 11.62 -0.01 -5.55
C GLY A 26 11.30 1.34 -6.17
N LEU A 27 10.13 1.91 -5.87
CA LEU A 27 9.69 3.15 -6.48
C LEU A 27 10.57 4.32 -6.04
N ASP A 28 11.07 5.08 -7.01
CA ASP A 28 11.85 6.28 -6.79
C ASP A 28 11.03 7.53 -7.09
N LEU A 29 11.45 8.66 -6.53
CA LEU A 29 10.77 9.95 -6.71
C LEU A 29 10.64 10.30 -8.20
N SER A 30 11.67 9.97 -9.01
CA SER A 30 11.66 10.23 -10.45
C SER A 30 10.69 9.33 -11.23
N ASP A 31 10.15 8.30 -10.60
CA ASP A 31 9.18 7.40 -11.24
C ASP A 31 7.75 7.94 -11.21
N ILE A 32 7.51 9.06 -10.54
CA ILE A 32 6.20 9.67 -10.42
C ILE A 32 6.05 10.78 -11.46
N ASP A 33 5.02 10.67 -12.30
CA ASP A 33 4.62 11.72 -13.23
C ASP A 33 3.35 12.38 -12.69
N TYR A 34 3.51 13.56 -12.12
CA TYR A 34 2.40 14.29 -11.50
C TYR A 34 1.40 14.82 -12.52
N GLU A 35 1.89 15.19 -13.69
CA GLU A 35 1.04 15.74 -14.74
C GLU A 35 0.11 14.68 -15.33
N ARG A 36 0.69 13.51 -15.66
CA ARG A 36 -0.05 12.38 -16.21
C ARG A 36 -0.71 11.51 -15.14
N GLN A 37 -0.37 11.74 -13.88
CA GLN A 37 -0.82 10.93 -12.74
C GLN A 37 -0.49 9.45 -12.93
N THR A 38 0.75 9.16 -13.29
CA THR A 38 1.24 7.80 -13.50
C THR A 38 2.46 7.52 -12.63
N ILE A 39 2.71 6.24 -12.41
CA ILE A 39 3.96 5.77 -11.83
C ILE A 39 4.61 4.78 -12.80
N ARG A 40 5.94 4.75 -12.80
CA ARG A 40 6.72 3.79 -13.54
C ARG A 40 7.26 2.76 -12.58
N VAL A 41 6.98 1.48 -12.83
CA VAL A 41 7.45 0.38 -12.00
C VAL A 41 8.36 -0.53 -12.81
N LEU A 42 9.34 -1.12 -12.13
CA LEU A 42 10.28 -2.04 -12.72
C LEU A 42 9.98 -3.45 -12.23
N GLY A 43 9.49 -4.28 -13.14
CA GLY A 43 9.11 -5.65 -12.85
C GLY A 43 10.22 -6.66 -13.11
N LYS A 44 9.83 -7.92 -13.14
CA LYS A 44 10.71 -9.04 -13.38
C LYS A 44 11.43 -8.91 -14.73
N GLY A 45 12.75 -9.14 -14.75
CA GLY A 45 13.54 -9.02 -15.96
C GLY A 45 13.79 -7.59 -16.41
N ASN A 46 13.74 -6.63 -15.50
CA ASN A 46 13.90 -5.20 -15.75
C ASN A 46 12.86 -4.61 -16.73
N LYS A 47 11.70 -5.23 -16.82
CA LYS A 47 10.62 -4.71 -17.66
C LYS A 47 9.93 -3.56 -16.94
N GLU A 48 9.99 -2.39 -17.55
CA GLU A 48 9.28 -1.21 -17.10
C GLU A 48 7.83 -1.23 -17.57
N ARG A 49 6.94 -0.77 -16.72
CA ARG A 49 5.58 -0.44 -17.13
C ARG A 49 5.11 0.81 -16.42
N THR A 50 4.31 1.59 -17.12
CA THR A 50 3.72 2.82 -16.60
C THR A 50 2.27 2.55 -16.25
N ILE A 51 1.87 2.88 -15.04
CA ILE A 51 0.55 2.58 -14.52
C ILE A 51 -0.13 3.87 -14.11
N PRO A 52 -1.38 4.12 -14.57
CA PRO A 52 -2.12 5.29 -14.13
C PRO A 52 -2.58 5.12 -12.69
N LEU A 53 -2.54 6.21 -11.92
CA LEU A 53 -3.12 6.31 -10.60
C LEU A 53 -4.35 7.22 -10.68
N GLY A 54 -5.41 6.86 -9.99
CA GLY A 54 -6.56 7.75 -9.87
C GLY A 54 -6.28 8.92 -8.92
N ASN A 55 -7.19 9.87 -8.89
CA ASN A 55 -7.07 11.04 -8.02
C ASN A 55 -6.87 10.69 -6.53
N PRO A 56 -7.60 9.73 -5.95
CA PRO A 56 -7.40 9.40 -4.53
C PRO A 56 -5.99 8.92 -4.21
N ALA A 57 -5.42 8.04 -5.03
CA ALA A 57 -4.07 7.54 -4.83
C ALA A 57 -3.03 8.64 -5.00
N MET A 58 -3.18 9.46 -6.03
CA MET A 58 -2.26 10.57 -6.27
C MET A 58 -2.33 11.60 -5.13
N LYS A 59 -3.50 11.89 -4.64
CA LYS A 59 -3.68 12.81 -3.50
C LYS A 59 -2.99 12.27 -2.25
N ALA A 60 -3.21 11.01 -1.92
CA ALA A 60 -2.57 10.37 -0.77
C ALA A 60 -1.04 10.35 -0.90
N LEU A 61 -0.56 10.09 -2.10
CA LEU A 61 0.88 10.08 -2.40
C LEU A 61 1.49 11.47 -2.21
N LYS A 62 0.86 12.50 -2.75
CA LYS A 62 1.32 13.89 -2.58
C LYS A 62 1.35 14.31 -1.12
N THR A 63 0.33 13.95 -0.35
CA THR A 63 0.26 14.26 1.09
C THR A 63 1.41 13.58 1.83
N TRP A 64 1.65 12.30 1.54
CA TRP A 64 2.78 11.58 2.12
C TRP A 64 4.12 12.25 1.80
N LEU A 65 4.34 12.59 0.54
CA LEU A 65 5.61 13.18 0.10
C LEU A 65 5.87 14.54 0.76
N LYS A 66 4.82 15.35 0.89
CA LYS A 66 4.94 16.70 1.46
C LYS A 66 5.00 16.68 3.00
N ASP A 67 4.06 16.00 3.64
CA ASP A 67 3.86 16.11 5.08
C ASP A 67 4.48 14.97 5.87
N GLY A 68 4.71 13.83 5.25
CA GLY A 68 5.25 12.65 5.93
C GLY A 68 6.70 12.38 5.59
N ARG A 69 7.00 12.20 4.32
CA ARG A 69 8.35 11.86 3.88
C ARG A 69 9.39 12.89 4.31
N ASP A 70 9.07 14.16 4.16
CA ASP A 70 10.00 15.24 4.53
C ASP A 70 10.35 15.20 6.02
N THR A 71 9.48 14.70 6.85
CA THR A 71 9.73 14.54 8.29
C THR A 71 10.66 13.35 8.58
N LEU A 72 10.51 12.26 7.82
CA LEU A 72 11.29 11.04 8.05
C LEU A 72 12.61 10.97 7.29
N LYS A 73 12.74 11.71 6.21
CA LYS A 73 13.92 11.60 5.33
C LYS A 73 15.22 11.98 6.04
N ASN A 74 16.27 11.31 5.65
CA ASN A 74 17.64 11.58 6.09
C ASN A 74 18.62 11.22 4.96
N THR A 75 19.92 11.20 5.25
CA THR A 75 20.94 10.88 4.24
C THR A 75 20.81 9.49 3.64
N GLN A 76 20.14 8.57 4.33
CA GLN A 76 19.95 7.19 3.87
C GLN A 76 18.72 7.02 2.98
N SER A 77 17.85 8.02 2.91
CA SER A 77 16.60 7.95 2.15
C SER A 77 16.82 7.96 0.65
N GLU A 78 17.84 8.65 0.19
CA GLU A 78 18.14 8.80 -1.24
C GLU A 78 16.88 9.21 -2.02
N ASN A 79 16.56 8.50 -3.09
CA ASN A 79 15.43 8.80 -3.96
C ASN A 79 14.20 7.93 -3.69
N ALA A 80 14.21 7.12 -2.64
CA ALA A 80 13.09 6.24 -2.34
C ALA A 80 11.82 7.03 -2.04
N VAL A 81 10.71 6.62 -2.66
CA VAL A 81 9.40 7.21 -2.37
C VAL A 81 8.94 6.83 -0.98
N PHE A 82 8.96 5.55 -0.67
CA PHE A 82 8.51 5.05 0.63
C PHE A 82 9.68 4.69 1.53
N LEU A 83 9.58 5.15 2.77
CA LEU A 83 10.64 5.04 3.75
C LEU A 83 10.17 4.24 4.96
N GLY A 84 11.09 3.43 5.52
CA GLY A 84 10.90 2.85 6.83
C GLY A 84 10.99 3.91 7.92
N ALA A 85 10.69 3.52 9.15
CA ALA A 85 10.68 4.44 10.30
C ALA A 85 12.02 5.11 10.56
N ARG A 86 13.12 4.50 10.10
CA ARG A 86 14.48 5.04 10.26
C ARG A 86 14.99 5.82 9.05
N GLY A 87 14.12 6.07 8.08
CA GLY A 87 14.45 6.87 6.90
C GLY A 87 15.04 6.12 5.71
N LYS A 88 15.36 4.85 5.84
CA LYS A 88 15.80 4.01 4.73
C LYS A 88 14.63 3.63 3.83
N ARG A 89 14.93 3.24 2.59
CA ARG A 89 13.92 2.65 1.69
C ARG A 89 13.15 1.56 2.43
N ILE A 90 11.85 1.59 2.31
CA ILE A 90 10.98 0.61 2.98
C ILE A 90 11.27 -0.81 2.47
N ASP A 91 11.16 -1.78 3.36
CA ASP A 91 11.32 -3.19 3.00
C ASP A 91 9.97 -3.86 2.73
N GLN A 92 10.02 -5.00 2.06
CA GLN A 92 8.82 -5.73 1.68
C GLN A 92 8.04 -6.24 2.89
N ARG A 93 8.73 -6.62 3.94
CA ARG A 93 8.11 -7.12 5.16
C ARG A 93 7.21 -6.06 5.81
N THR A 94 7.71 -4.84 5.89
CA THR A 94 6.93 -3.72 6.43
C THR A 94 5.70 -3.44 5.57
N VAL A 95 5.86 -3.44 4.25
CA VAL A 95 4.74 -3.24 3.32
C VAL A 95 3.68 -4.34 3.49
N ARG A 96 4.10 -5.60 3.59
CA ARG A 96 3.16 -6.72 3.80
C ARG A 96 2.37 -6.56 5.09
N THR A 97 3.02 -6.15 6.16
CA THR A 97 2.35 -5.88 7.44
C THR A 97 1.31 -4.79 7.29
N VAL A 98 1.64 -3.70 6.62
CA VAL A 98 0.71 -2.60 6.37
C VAL A 98 -0.49 -3.06 5.54
N VAL A 99 -0.25 -3.80 4.46
CA VAL A 99 -1.32 -4.34 3.62
C VAL A 99 -2.23 -5.28 4.43
N TYR A 100 -1.64 -6.12 5.24
CA TYR A 100 -2.39 -7.03 6.12
C TYR A 100 -3.32 -6.25 7.07
N ILE A 101 -2.81 -5.20 7.69
CA ILE A 101 -3.61 -4.34 8.57
C ILE A 101 -4.76 -3.69 7.80
N ALA A 102 -4.49 -3.21 6.58
CA ALA A 102 -5.51 -2.60 5.73
C ALA A 102 -6.60 -3.60 5.35
N LEU A 103 -6.22 -4.84 5.02
CA LEU A 103 -7.19 -5.89 4.70
C LEU A 103 -8.09 -6.22 5.90
N GLN A 104 -7.54 -6.22 7.10
CA GLN A 104 -8.33 -6.43 8.31
C GLN A 104 -9.28 -5.28 8.62
N ALA A 105 -8.94 -4.07 8.23
CA ALA A 105 -9.78 -2.89 8.42
C ALA A 105 -11.02 -2.90 7.53
N VAL A 106 -11.02 -3.74 6.48
CA VAL A 106 -12.15 -3.85 5.55
C VAL A 106 -13.18 -4.82 6.12
N GLU A 107 -14.31 -4.28 6.55
CA GLU A 107 -15.39 -5.00 7.22
C GLU A 107 -15.89 -6.23 6.47
N GLY A 108 -15.93 -6.17 5.14
CA GLY A 108 -16.38 -7.29 4.30
C GLY A 108 -15.52 -8.54 4.39
N ILE A 109 -14.24 -8.42 4.70
CA ILE A 109 -13.33 -9.55 4.84
C ILE A 109 -13.63 -10.33 6.13
N GLU A 110 -13.93 -9.65 7.22
CA GLU A 110 -14.25 -10.29 8.49
C GLU A 110 -15.56 -11.07 8.45
N ARG A 111 -16.51 -10.65 7.61
CA ARG A 111 -17.85 -11.26 7.52
C ARG A 111 -17.92 -12.47 6.60
N MET A 112 -16.89 -12.74 5.82
CA MET A 112 -17.00 -13.67 4.68
C MET A 112 -16.45 -15.06 4.92
N GLY A 113 -16.39 -15.53 6.13
CA GLY A 113 -15.99 -16.88 6.46
C GLY A 113 -15.06 -16.94 7.67
N PRO A 114 -14.51 -18.09 8.00
CA PRO A 114 -13.66 -18.22 9.18
C PRO A 114 -12.48 -17.27 9.10
N HIS A 115 -12.38 -16.42 10.09
CA HIS A 115 -11.32 -15.42 10.20
C HIS A 115 -9.92 -16.04 10.04
N ALA A 116 -9.70 -17.18 10.64
CA ALA A 116 -8.44 -17.92 10.57
C ALA A 116 -8.06 -18.33 9.14
N LEU A 117 -9.04 -18.75 8.34
CA LEU A 117 -8.80 -19.18 6.95
C LEU A 117 -8.35 -18.01 6.07
N ARG A 118 -8.98 -16.86 6.23
CA ARG A 118 -8.63 -15.67 5.46
C ARG A 118 -7.31 -15.09 5.89
N HIS A 119 -7.08 -15.08 7.19
CA HIS A 119 -5.82 -14.68 7.75
C HIS A 119 -4.68 -15.50 7.15
N SER A 120 -4.84 -16.83 7.15
CA SER A 120 -3.85 -17.73 6.57
C SER A 120 -3.67 -17.52 5.08
N ALA A 121 -4.76 -17.36 4.33
CA ALA A 121 -4.71 -17.15 2.89
C ALA A 121 -4.03 -15.83 2.55
N ALA A 122 -4.44 -14.73 3.19
CA ALA A 122 -3.86 -13.42 2.96
C ALA A 122 -2.37 -13.41 3.34
N THR A 123 -2.02 -13.96 4.49
CA THR A 123 -0.63 -14.02 4.96
C THR A 123 0.23 -14.87 4.01
N HIS A 124 -0.26 -16.03 3.64
CA HIS A 124 0.46 -16.92 2.72
C HIS A 124 0.72 -16.28 1.37
N LEU A 125 -0.29 -15.62 0.82
CA LEU A 125 -0.17 -14.95 -0.47
C LEU A 125 0.78 -13.76 -0.41
N LEU A 126 0.69 -12.94 0.64
CA LEU A 126 1.58 -11.80 0.82
C LEU A 126 3.01 -12.24 1.09
N GLU A 127 3.21 -13.30 1.85
CA GLU A 127 4.54 -13.89 2.08
C GLU A 127 5.12 -14.47 0.79
N GLY A 128 4.26 -15.03 -0.07
CA GLY A 128 4.64 -15.51 -1.39
C GLY A 128 4.91 -14.41 -2.40
N GLY A 129 4.77 -13.15 -2.03
CA GLY A 129 4.99 -12.01 -2.92
C GLY A 129 3.80 -11.64 -3.79
N ALA A 130 2.61 -12.16 -3.49
CA ALA A 130 1.40 -11.78 -4.22
C ALA A 130 1.07 -10.30 -3.97
N ASP A 131 0.57 -9.64 -5.00
CA ASP A 131 0.10 -8.27 -4.87
C ASP A 131 -1.31 -8.22 -4.24
N LEU A 132 -1.74 -7.02 -3.86
CA LEU A 132 -3.04 -6.83 -3.24
C LEU A 132 -4.18 -7.30 -4.14
N ARG A 133 -4.05 -7.08 -5.44
CA ARG A 133 -5.06 -7.48 -6.42
C ARG A 133 -5.19 -9.00 -6.49
N THR A 134 -4.07 -9.71 -6.51
CA THR A 134 -4.06 -11.18 -6.48
C THR A 134 -4.69 -11.71 -5.20
N VAL A 135 -4.39 -11.10 -4.06
CA VAL A 135 -5.03 -11.46 -2.79
C VAL A 135 -6.54 -11.28 -2.88
N GLN A 136 -7.00 -10.17 -3.43
CA GLN A 136 -8.43 -9.91 -3.61
C GLN A 136 -9.09 -10.92 -4.55
N GLU A 137 -8.44 -11.27 -5.66
CA GLU A 137 -8.96 -12.26 -6.61
C GLU A 137 -9.12 -13.65 -5.99
N ILE A 138 -8.16 -14.06 -5.17
CA ILE A 138 -8.22 -15.37 -4.51
C ILE A 138 -9.29 -15.41 -3.42
N LEU A 139 -9.57 -14.29 -2.79
CA LEU A 139 -10.67 -14.18 -1.86
C LEU A 139 -12.05 -14.28 -2.56
N GLY A 140 -12.06 -14.39 -3.89
CA GLY A 140 -13.24 -14.69 -4.69
C GLY A 140 -14.32 -13.62 -4.64
N HIS A 141 -15.56 -14.03 -4.40
CA HIS A 141 -16.69 -13.10 -4.25
C HIS A 141 -16.40 -12.02 -3.21
N ALA A 142 -15.63 -12.37 -2.22
CA ALA A 142 -15.14 -11.42 -1.26
C ALA A 142 -14.36 -10.30 -1.94
N SER A 143 -13.64 -10.60 -3.02
CA SER A 143 -12.82 -9.60 -3.67
C SER A 143 -13.63 -8.47 -4.31
N LEU A 144 -14.79 -8.78 -4.93
CA LEU A 144 -15.62 -7.72 -5.53
C LEU A 144 -16.26 -6.85 -4.44
N ALA A 145 -16.84 -7.47 -3.42
CA ALA A 145 -17.40 -6.76 -2.28
C ALA A 145 -16.31 -6.01 -1.52
N THR A 146 -15.15 -6.63 -1.36
CA THR A 146 -13.98 -6.02 -0.73
C THR A 146 -13.48 -4.83 -1.54
N THR A 147 -13.42 -4.94 -2.86
CA THR A 147 -13.03 -3.85 -3.75
C THR A 147 -13.99 -2.68 -3.63
N GLN A 148 -15.31 -2.94 -3.63
CA GLN A 148 -16.31 -1.91 -3.45
C GLN A 148 -16.21 -1.25 -2.07
N ILE A 149 -16.07 -2.06 -1.03
CA ILE A 149 -15.93 -1.57 0.34
C ILE A 149 -14.63 -0.77 0.48
N TYR A 150 -13.54 -1.26 -0.11
CA TYR A 150 -12.25 -0.58 -0.08
C TYR A 150 -12.31 0.77 -0.78
N THR A 151 -12.98 0.83 -1.94
CA THR A 151 -13.19 2.08 -2.67
C THR A 151 -13.97 3.11 -1.84
N HIS A 152 -14.86 2.62 -0.98
CA HIS A 152 -15.67 3.46 -0.10
C HIS A 152 -15.11 3.57 1.32
N VAL A 153 -14.10 2.76 1.66
CA VAL A 153 -13.41 2.88 2.95
C VAL A 153 -12.74 4.24 2.95
N SER A 154 -13.24 5.10 3.80
CA SER A 154 -12.70 6.43 3.92
C SER A 154 -11.24 6.37 4.34
N THR A 155 -10.47 7.33 3.86
CA THR A 155 -9.11 7.56 4.33
C THR A 155 -9.06 7.62 5.86
N GLU A 156 -10.11 8.16 6.49
CA GLU A 156 -10.26 8.20 7.94
C GLU A 156 -10.23 6.82 8.60
N ARG A 157 -10.90 5.84 8.01
CA ARG A 157 -10.96 4.48 8.56
C ARG A 157 -9.62 3.78 8.47
N LEU A 158 -8.91 3.95 7.35
CA LEU A 158 -7.55 3.44 7.19
C LEU A 158 -6.61 4.12 8.18
N GLN A 159 -6.68 5.43 8.33
CA GLN A 159 -5.88 6.16 9.30
C GLN A 159 -6.12 5.68 10.72
N LYS A 160 -7.38 5.43 11.08
CA LYS A 160 -7.73 4.90 12.39
C LYS A 160 -7.15 3.52 12.63
N ALA A 161 -7.22 2.63 11.64
CA ALA A 161 -6.64 1.30 11.72
C ALA A 161 -5.12 1.37 11.91
N PHE A 162 -4.44 2.23 11.16
CA PHE A 162 -2.99 2.41 11.29
C PHE A 162 -2.60 3.06 12.61
N LYS A 163 -3.40 3.97 13.14
CA LYS A 163 -3.17 4.54 14.47
C LYS A 163 -3.24 3.49 15.56
N GLN A 164 -4.17 2.55 15.47
CA GLN A 164 -4.27 1.46 16.42
C GLN A 164 -3.07 0.52 16.36
N ALA A 165 -2.55 0.29 15.16
CA ALA A 165 -1.38 -0.57 14.96
C ALA A 165 -0.06 0.11 15.35
N HIS A 166 0.01 1.44 15.28
CA HIS A 166 1.21 2.23 15.56
C HIS A 166 0.91 3.36 16.54
N PRO A 167 0.58 3.05 17.80
CA PRO A 167 0.10 4.07 18.73
C PRO A 167 1.11 5.15 19.11
N ARG A 168 2.40 4.91 18.83
CA ARG A 168 3.49 5.87 19.12
C ARG A 168 4.07 6.51 17.86
N ALA A 169 3.51 6.23 16.71
CA ALA A 169 4.05 6.74 15.44
C ALA A 169 3.42 8.08 15.04
#